data_399bfe1e8cee08aa379bdf72d092e392
#
_entry.id   399bfe1e8cee08aa379bdf72d092e392
#
_cell.length_a   1.000
_cell.length_b   1.000
_cell.length_c   1.000
_cell.angle_alpha   90.00
_cell.angle_beta   90.00
_cell.angle_gamma   90.00
#
_symmetry.space_group_name_H-M   'P 1'
#
loop_
_entity.id
_entity.type
_entity.pdbx_description
1 polymer ?
#
loop_
_entity_poly.entity_id
_entity_poly.type
_entity_poly.pdbx_seq_one_letter_code
_entity_poly.pdbx_strand_id
1 'polypeptide(L)'
;MTELLSLAGVHTHIGRYHILQGVDFSVAEGQTTMLLGRNGAGKTSTLRTIMGLWQASVGRISLDGQRIEHSATPDIARLGVGYVPESMAVFSDLTVKENLILAARDGPLDDVRLEWIFGFFPALKRFWLSRAGALSGGQKQMLSIARAIVEPRKLLLIDEPTKGLAPAIVVGLIECFAEIKRRGATILLVEQNFFAARELGDTVLVMDNGKIVHRGEMAALASDVALQERLLGLSLETHQ
;
A
#
# COMPACT_ATOMS: atom_id res chain seq x y z
N MET A 1 11.46 4.92 18.18
CA MET A 1 10.20 4.84 17.42
C MET A 1 9.60 3.47 17.68
N THR A 2 8.28 3.39 17.89
CA THR A 2 7.58 2.13 18.14
C THR A 2 7.44 1.36 16.84
N GLU A 3 7.74 0.07 16.85
CA GLU A 3 7.54 -0.82 15.71
C GLU A 3 6.06 -1.23 15.66
N LEU A 4 5.38 -0.96 14.54
CA LEU A 4 3.98 -1.36 14.35
C LEU A 4 3.87 -2.71 13.65
N LEU A 5 4.66 -2.94 12.59
CA LEU A 5 4.69 -4.19 11.83
C LEU A 5 6.10 -4.73 11.82
N SER A 6 6.28 -6.04 12.03
CA SER A 6 7.55 -6.72 11.82
C SER A 6 7.40 -8.05 11.11
N LEU A 7 8.36 -8.33 10.25
CA LEU A 7 8.57 -9.61 9.59
C LEU A 7 9.94 -10.15 9.99
N ALA A 8 10.01 -11.40 10.43
CA ALA A 8 11.24 -12.06 10.82
C ALA A 8 11.38 -13.43 10.15
N GLY A 9 12.32 -13.54 9.21
CA GLY A 9 12.62 -14.75 8.47
C GLY A 9 11.41 -15.29 7.70
N VAL A 10 10.61 -14.44 7.07
CA VAL A 10 9.36 -14.86 6.43
C VAL A 10 9.62 -15.53 5.08
N HIS A 11 9.16 -16.76 4.95
CA HIS A 11 9.14 -17.52 3.70
C HIS A 11 7.70 -17.74 3.24
N THR A 12 7.47 -17.66 1.92
CA THR A 12 6.16 -17.92 1.31
C THR A 12 6.33 -18.67 0.01
N HIS A 13 5.52 -19.71 -0.17
CA HIS A 13 5.48 -20.52 -1.39
C HIS A 13 4.13 -20.36 -2.08
N ILE A 14 4.15 -20.33 -3.42
CA ILE A 14 2.95 -20.37 -4.26
C ILE A 14 3.08 -21.56 -5.18
N GLY A 15 2.33 -22.62 -4.88
CA GLY A 15 2.56 -23.92 -5.49
C GLY A 15 3.99 -24.39 -5.20
N ARG A 16 4.79 -24.65 -6.24
CA ARG A 16 6.19 -25.07 -6.12
C ARG A 16 7.19 -23.90 -6.07
N TYR A 17 6.74 -22.66 -6.24
CA TYR A 17 7.63 -21.51 -6.33
C TYR A 17 7.86 -20.89 -4.95
N HIS A 18 9.13 -20.77 -4.56
CA HIS A 18 9.56 -20.10 -3.34
C HIS A 18 9.70 -18.61 -3.59
N ILE A 19 8.68 -17.83 -3.26
CA ILE A 19 8.58 -16.42 -3.62
C ILE A 19 9.25 -15.50 -2.60
N LEU A 20 8.98 -15.70 -1.30
CA LEU A 20 9.64 -14.96 -0.22
C LEU A 20 10.66 -15.87 0.44
N GLN A 21 11.91 -15.39 0.54
CA GLN A 21 13.07 -16.21 0.89
C GLN A 21 13.79 -15.66 2.13
N GLY A 22 13.10 -15.61 3.26
CA GLY A 22 13.62 -15.06 4.51
C GLY A 22 13.53 -13.54 4.51
N VAL A 23 12.30 -13.02 4.37
CA VAL A 23 12.05 -11.58 4.41
C VAL A 23 12.06 -11.11 5.86
N ASP A 24 12.94 -10.13 6.15
CA ASP A 24 13.09 -9.49 7.45
C ASP A 24 12.94 -7.98 7.25
N PHE A 25 12.06 -7.32 7.97
CA PHE A 25 12.02 -5.86 8.13
C PHE A 25 11.00 -5.46 9.18
N SER A 26 11.05 -4.18 9.59
CA SER A 26 10.01 -3.56 10.40
C SER A 26 9.52 -2.25 9.79
N VAL A 27 8.29 -1.88 10.16
CA VAL A 27 7.64 -0.61 9.81
C VAL A 27 7.37 0.14 11.09
N ALA A 28 7.93 1.34 11.22
CA ALA A 28 7.74 2.20 12.37
C ALA A 28 6.36 2.89 12.34
N GLU A 29 5.75 3.03 13.51
CA GLU A 29 4.45 3.69 13.65
C GLU A 29 4.51 5.15 13.16
N GLY A 30 3.47 5.59 12.43
CA GLY A 30 3.34 6.95 11.90
C GLY A 30 4.26 7.29 10.73
N GLN A 31 5.02 6.32 10.21
CA GLN A 31 5.91 6.51 9.06
C GLN A 31 5.35 5.90 7.78
N THR A 32 5.84 6.41 6.65
CA THR A 32 5.69 5.78 5.34
C THR A 32 6.97 5.01 5.01
N THR A 33 6.87 3.68 4.97
CA THR A 33 7.94 2.80 4.50
C THR A 33 7.69 2.45 3.04
N MET A 34 8.65 2.78 2.19
CA MET A 34 8.62 2.42 0.77
C MET A 34 9.20 1.02 0.57
N LEU A 35 8.49 0.16 -0.16
CA LEU A 35 9.00 -1.13 -0.60
C LEU A 35 9.23 -1.08 -2.12
N LEU A 36 10.48 -0.84 -2.51
CA LEU A 36 10.92 -0.71 -3.89
C LEU A 36 11.56 -2.02 -4.39
N GLY A 37 11.79 -2.11 -5.69
CA GLY A 37 12.44 -3.24 -6.34
C GLY A 37 11.82 -3.55 -7.70
N ARG A 38 12.52 -4.38 -8.48
CA ARG A 38 12.10 -4.75 -9.84
C ARG A 38 10.81 -5.55 -9.85
N ASN A 39 10.20 -5.65 -11.04
CA ASN A 39 9.05 -6.53 -11.24
C ASN A 39 9.43 -7.99 -10.93
N GLY A 40 8.56 -8.69 -10.21
CA GLY A 40 8.83 -10.06 -9.78
C GLY A 40 9.71 -10.19 -8.53
N ALA A 41 10.19 -9.09 -7.93
CA ALA A 41 11.03 -9.15 -6.72
C ALA A 41 10.32 -9.72 -5.47
N GLY A 42 8.98 -9.78 -5.45
CA GLY A 42 8.19 -10.30 -4.34
C GLY A 42 7.39 -9.25 -3.56
N LYS A 43 7.36 -7.98 -4.00
CA LYS A 43 6.70 -6.87 -3.30
C LYS A 43 5.21 -7.11 -3.02
N THR A 44 4.40 -7.34 -4.07
CA THR A 44 2.98 -7.70 -3.96
C THR A 44 2.77 -8.95 -3.11
N SER A 45 3.67 -9.93 -3.26
CA SER A 45 3.64 -11.17 -2.47
C SER A 45 3.83 -10.90 -0.99
N THR A 46 4.71 -9.97 -0.64
CA THR A 46 4.92 -9.53 0.74
C THR A 46 3.64 -8.92 1.33
N LEU A 47 2.99 -7.99 0.62
CA LEU A 47 1.73 -7.40 1.10
C LEU A 47 0.62 -8.46 1.25
N ARG A 48 0.49 -9.37 0.28
CA ARG A 48 -0.48 -10.46 0.35
C ARG A 48 -0.20 -11.44 1.49
N THR A 49 1.07 -11.70 1.80
CA THR A 49 1.44 -12.55 2.93
C THR A 49 1.12 -11.86 4.26
N ILE A 50 1.39 -10.56 4.40
CA ILE A 50 1.00 -9.78 5.58
C ILE A 50 -0.51 -9.80 5.79
N MET A 51 -1.30 -9.69 4.69
CA MET A 51 -2.77 -9.75 4.74
C MET A 51 -3.35 -11.16 4.96
N GLY A 52 -2.53 -12.19 5.04
CA GLY A 52 -3.01 -13.57 5.18
C GLY A 52 -3.70 -14.13 3.92
N LEU A 53 -3.59 -13.44 2.77
CA LEU A 53 -4.06 -13.95 1.47
C LEU A 53 -3.17 -15.10 0.98
N TRP A 54 -1.91 -15.06 1.33
CA TRP A 54 -0.95 -16.17 1.18
C TRP A 54 -0.31 -16.44 2.52
N GLN A 55 -0.24 -17.70 2.91
CA GLN A 55 0.31 -18.06 4.21
C GLN A 55 1.83 -18.07 4.19
N ALA A 56 2.44 -17.54 5.24
CA ALA A 56 3.85 -17.73 5.51
C ALA A 56 4.09 -19.23 5.85
N SER A 57 5.04 -19.86 5.16
CA SER A 57 5.41 -21.25 5.44
C SER A 57 6.41 -21.37 6.60
N VAL A 58 7.22 -20.33 6.80
CA VAL A 58 8.20 -20.18 7.89
C VAL A 58 8.30 -18.71 8.25
N GLY A 59 8.75 -18.42 9.45
CA GLY A 59 8.99 -17.07 9.96
C GLY A 59 7.84 -16.57 10.83
N ARG A 60 7.91 -15.29 11.16
CA ARG A 60 6.95 -14.61 12.04
C ARG A 60 6.54 -13.29 11.45
N ILE A 61 5.26 -12.97 11.56
CA ILE A 61 4.70 -11.65 11.24
C ILE A 61 3.98 -11.14 12.48
N SER A 62 4.33 -9.95 12.95
CA SER A 62 3.70 -9.33 14.11
C SER A 62 3.16 -7.95 13.76
N LEU A 63 1.95 -7.65 14.19
CA LEU A 63 1.31 -6.35 14.09
C LEU A 63 0.97 -5.86 15.50
N ASP A 64 1.50 -4.71 15.90
CA ASP A 64 1.30 -4.14 17.24
C ASP A 64 1.62 -5.17 18.36
N GLY A 65 2.72 -5.93 18.18
CA GLY A 65 3.14 -7.01 19.08
C GLY A 65 2.35 -8.32 18.96
N GLN A 66 1.21 -8.34 18.27
CA GLN A 66 0.39 -9.53 18.05
C GLN A 66 0.87 -10.33 16.83
N ARG A 67 1.03 -11.63 16.97
CA ARG A 67 1.35 -12.54 15.85
C ARG A 67 0.16 -12.72 14.92
N ILE A 68 0.39 -12.57 13.62
CA ILE A 68 -0.65 -12.63 12.57
C ILE A 68 -0.35 -13.59 11.41
N GLU A 69 0.78 -14.27 11.38
CA GLU A 69 1.20 -15.11 10.24
C GLU A 69 0.25 -16.27 9.92
N HIS A 70 -0.62 -16.65 10.87
CA HIS A 70 -1.65 -17.67 10.70
C HIS A 70 -3.07 -17.13 10.84
N SER A 71 -3.23 -15.82 10.96
CA SER A 71 -4.55 -15.18 11.07
C SER A 71 -5.25 -15.13 9.70
N ALA A 72 -6.57 -15.25 9.71
CA ALA A 72 -7.36 -15.06 8.51
C ALA A 72 -7.40 -13.58 8.10
N THR A 73 -7.50 -13.31 6.79
CA THR A 73 -7.56 -11.93 6.26
C THR A 73 -8.60 -11.04 6.93
N PRO A 74 -9.84 -11.50 7.24
CA PRO A 74 -10.81 -10.67 7.95
C PRO A 74 -10.36 -10.28 9.37
N ASP A 75 -9.62 -11.14 10.06
CA ASP A 75 -9.14 -10.87 11.42
C ASP A 75 -8.01 -9.84 11.37
N ILE A 76 -7.09 -9.95 10.41
CA ILE A 76 -6.04 -8.96 10.17
C ILE A 76 -6.66 -7.58 9.85
N ALA A 77 -7.69 -7.55 9.00
CA ALA A 77 -8.42 -6.31 8.70
C ALA A 77 -9.06 -5.69 9.94
N ARG A 78 -9.60 -6.52 10.88
CA ARG A 78 -10.18 -6.06 12.16
C ARG A 78 -9.15 -5.45 13.10
N LEU A 79 -7.87 -5.82 12.98
CA LEU A 79 -6.77 -5.20 13.73
C LEU A 79 -6.45 -3.77 13.26
N GLY A 80 -7.15 -3.27 12.24
CA GLY A 80 -6.97 -1.92 11.71
C GLY A 80 -6.05 -1.86 10.48
N VAL A 81 -5.86 -2.97 9.76
CA VAL A 81 -5.12 -2.99 8.50
C VAL A 81 -6.06 -2.70 7.32
N GLY A 82 -5.73 -1.68 6.52
CA GLY A 82 -6.35 -1.42 5.22
C GLY A 82 -5.45 -1.92 4.10
N TYR A 83 -6.03 -2.45 3.03
CA TYR A 83 -5.28 -2.94 1.88
C TYR A 83 -5.83 -2.38 0.56
N VAL A 84 -4.95 -1.76 -0.23
CA VAL A 84 -5.20 -1.29 -1.60
C VAL A 84 -4.41 -2.16 -2.56
N PRO A 85 -5.04 -3.15 -3.21
CA PRO A 85 -4.35 -4.03 -4.15
C PRO A 85 -4.10 -3.34 -5.50
N GLU A 86 -3.07 -3.76 -6.23
CA GLU A 86 -2.76 -3.30 -7.60
C GLU A 86 -3.97 -3.45 -8.56
N SER A 87 -4.77 -4.50 -8.39
CA SER A 87 -5.97 -4.76 -9.21
C SER A 87 -7.16 -3.85 -8.88
N MET A 88 -6.99 -2.90 -7.92
CA MET A 88 -8.02 -2.00 -7.39
C MET A 88 -9.17 -2.73 -6.64
N ALA A 89 -9.57 -3.93 -7.05
CA ALA A 89 -10.58 -4.79 -6.44
C ALA A 89 -11.92 -4.09 -6.14
N VAL A 90 -12.38 -3.21 -7.05
CA VAL A 90 -13.70 -2.54 -6.94
C VAL A 90 -14.80 -3.47 -7.41
N PHE A 91 -15.96 -3.41 -6.77
CA PHE A 91 -17.17 -4.14 -7.18
C PHE A 91 -17.86 -3.39 -8.33
N SER A 92 -17.59 -3.82 -9.56
CA SER A 92 -18.00 -3.11 -10.79
C SER A 92 -19.51 -2.96 -10.95
N ASP A 93 -20.31 -3.92 -10.48
CA ASP A 93 -21.77 -3.92 -10.57
C ASP A 93 -22.44 -3.06 -9.51
N LEU A 94 -21.71 -2.72 -8.44
CA LEU A 94 -22.19 -1.86 -7.37
C LEU A 94 -21.87 -0.39 -7.67
N THR A 95 -22.68 0.51 -7.12
CA THR A 95 -22.42 1.96 -7.16
C THR A 95 -21.20 2.34 -6.33
N VAL A 96 -20.67 3.55 -6.52
CA VAL A 96 -19.62 4.11 -5.67
C VAL A 96 -20.04 4.08 -4.20
N LYS A 97 -21.29 4.50 -3.91
CA LYS A 97 -21.87 4.46 -2.56
C LYS A 97 -21.83 3.06 -1.95
N GLU A 98 -22.32 2.07 -2.65
CA GLU A 98 -22.40 0.68 -2.18
C GLU A 98 -20.99 0.09 -1.96
N ASN A 99 -20.02 0.42 -2.84
CA ASN A 99 -18.63 0.04 -2.63
C ASN A 99 -18.06 0.58 -1.32
N LEU A 100 -18.40 1.83 -0.93
CA LEU A 100 -17.94 2.42 0.33
C LEU A 100 -18.71 1.87 1.53
N ILE A 101 -20.01 1.63 1.42
CA ILE A 101 -20.81 0.98 2.48
C ILE A 101 -20.24 -0.41 2.81
N LEU A 102 -19.91 -1.22 1.79
CA LEU A 102 -19.32 -2.54 2.00
C LEU A 102 -17.92 -2.50 2.63
N ALA A 103 -17.23 -1.38 2.52
CA ALA A 103 -15.90 -1.21 3.11
C ALA A 103 -15.94 -0.66 4.54
N ALA A 104 -17.07 -0.06 4.94
CA ALA A 104 -17.34 0.35 6.30
C ALA A 104 -17.74 -0.87 7.14
N ARG A 105 -17.02 -1.10 8.24
CA ARG A 105 -17.20 -2.27 9.11
C ARG A 105 -18.14 -1.96 10.29
N ASP A 106 -18.00 -0.77 10.84
CA ASP A 106 -18.52 -0.43 12.17
C ASP A 106 -19.78 0.46 12.11
N GLY A 107 -20.63 0.27 11.09
CA GLY A 107 -21.90 1.00 11.00
C GLY A 107 -22.08 1.86 9.74
N PRO A 108 -22.96 2.87 9.80
CA PRO A 108 -23.18 3.76 8.65
C PRO A 108 -21.93 4.57 8.33
N LEU A 109 -21.84 5.01 7.08
CA LEU A 109 -20.75 5.89 6.65
C LEU A 109 -20.75 7.20 7.46
N ASP A 110 -19.58 7.59 7.93
CA ASP A 110 -19.37 8.88 8.61
C ASP A 110 -19.33 10.01 7.57
N ASP A 111 -20.26 10.94 7.64
CA ASP A 111 -20.41 12.06 6.73
C ASP A 111 -19.17 12.98 6.74
N VAL A 112 -18.56 13.22 7.90
CA VAL A 112 -17.34 14.04 8.03
C VAL A 112 -16.18 13.36 7.31
N ARG A 113 -16.06 12.04 7.47
CA ARG A 113 -15.06 11.25 6.79
C ARG A 113 -15.28 11.21 5.29
N LEU A 114 -16.52 11.09 4.85
CA LEU A 114 -16.88 11.12 3.42
C LEU A 114 -16.53 12.46 2.77
N GLU A 115 -16.89 13.59 3.39
CA GLU A 115 -16.55 14.91 2.86
C GLU A 115 -15.04 15.12 2.78
N TRP A 116 -14.29 14.61 3.76
CA TRP A 116 -12.82 14.62 3.71
C TRP A 116 -12.29 13.78 2.53
N ILE A 117 -12.82 12.58 2.27
CA ILE A 117 -12.46 11.74 1.13
C ILE A 117 -12.81 12.46 -0.19
N PHE A 118 -13.97 13.09 -0.28
CA PHE A 118 -14.41 13.83 -1.46
C PHE A 118 -13.56 15.07 -1.73
N GLY A 119 -12.92 15.64 -0.71
CA GLY A 119 -11.94 16.71 -0.87
C GLY A 119 -10.75 16.29 -1.75
N PHE A 120 -10.25 15.06 -1.60
CA PHE A 120 -9.20 14.50 -2.46
C PHE A 120 -9.73 13.89 -3.74
N PHE A 121 -10.92 13.29 -3.70
CA PHE A 121 -11.51 12.53 -4.79
C PHE A 121 -12.90 13.06 -5.18
N PRO A 122 -13.01 14.33 -5.68
CA PRO A 122 -14.32 14.93 -5.98
C PRO A 122 -15.11 14.15 -7.04
N ALA A 123 -14.43 13.41 -7.89
CA ALA A 123 -15.06 12.51 -8.85
C ALA A 123 -15.96 11.46 -8.16
N LEU A 124 -15.58 10.95 -6.98
CA LEU A 124 -16.39 9.96 -6.25
C LEU A 124 -17.72 10.56 -5.77
N LYS A 125 -17.74 11.84 -5.37
CA LYS A 125 -18.97 12.56 -5.02
C LYS A 125 -19.85 12.74 -6.26
N ARG A 126 -19.26 13.14 -7.39
CA ARG A 126 -19.97 13.34 -8.67
C ARG A 126 -20.61 12.04 -9.18
N PHE A 127 -19.91 10.91 -9.03
CA PHE A 127 -20.38 9.61 -9.52
C PHE A 127 -20.98 8.73 -8.43
N TRP A 128 -21.46 9.34 -7.33
CA TRP A 128 -21.90 8.64 -6.10
C TRP A 128 -22.88 7.49 -6.33
N LEU A 129 -23.87 7.70 -7.19
CA LEU A 129 -24.88 6.71 -7.55
C LEU A 129 -24.59 5.96 -8.86
N SER A 130 -23.43 6.21 -9.48
CA SER A 130 -23.02 5.50 -10.70
C SER A 130 -22.39 4.18 -10.36
N ARG A 131 -22.55 3.17 -11.21
CA ARG A 131 -21.87 1.88 -11.08
C ARG A 131 -20.37 2.08 -11.23
N ALA A 132 -19.59 1.42 -10.36
CA ALA A 132 -18.13 1.52 -10.35
C ALA A 132 -17.50 0.99 -11.66
N GLY A 133 -18.18 0.08 -12.36
CA GLY A 133 -17.75 -0.39 -13.67
C GLY A 133 -17.64 0.70 -14.74
N ALA A 134 -18.46 1.77 -14.64
CA ALA A 134 -18.47 2.90 -15.57
C ALA A 134 -17.36 3.94 -15.29
N LEU A 135 -16.66 3.83 -14.18
CA LEU A 135 -15.57 4.73 -13.82
C LEU A 135 -14.32 4.49 -14.70
N SER A 136 -13.57 5.57 -14.98
CA SER A 136 -12.24 5.44 -15.58
C SER A 136 -11.26 4.69 -14.66
N GLY A 137 -10.12 4.21 -15.19
CA GLY A 137 -9.09 3.53 -14.38
C GLY A 137 -8.63 4.36 -13.19
N GLY A 138 -8.34 5.66 -13.39
CA GLY A 138 -7.96 6.56 -12.30
C GLY A 138 -9.07 6.76 -11.26
N GLN A 139 -10.33 6.83 -11.68
CA GLN A 139 -11.47 6.92 -10.76
C GLN A 139 -11.69 5.61 -9.97
N LYS A 140 -11.47 4.46 -10.60
CA LYS A 140 -11.46 3.15 -9.90
C LYS A 140 -10.34 3.08 -8.86
N GLN A 141 -9.17 3.62 -9.18
CA GLN A 141 -8.07 3.70 -8.22
C GLN A 141 -8.43 4.60 -7.03
N MET A 142 -9.01 5.78 -7.28
CA MET A 142 -9.53 6.65 -6.22
C MET A 142 -10.55 5.92 -5.34
N LEU A 143 -11.48 5.15 -5.94
CA LEU A 143 -12.47 4.36 -5.21
C LEU A 143 -11.81 3.24 -4.39
N SER A 144 -10.81 2.55 -4.93
CA SER A 144 -10.06 1.52 -4.20
C SER A 144 -9.38 2.10 -2.95
N ILE A 145 -8.73 3.25 -3.08
CA ILE A 145 -8.11 3.96 -1.96
C ILE A 145 -9.17 4.43 -0.95
N ALA A 146 -10.26 5.07 -1.43
CA ALA A 146 -11.35 5.53 -0.59
C ALA A 146 -11.94 4.40 0.26
N ARG A 147 -12.11 3.20 -0.29
CA ARG A 147 -12.56 2.01 0.44
C ARG A 147 -11.60 1.60 1.55
N ALA A 148 -10.30 1.71 1.33
CA ALA A 148 -9.31 1.37 2.35
C ALA A 148 -9.28 2.37 3.52
N ILE A 149 -9.64 3.65 3.25
CA ILE A 149 -9.56 4.76 4.20
C ILE A 149 -10.92 5.29 4.68
N VAL A 150 -12.04 4.65 4.31
CA VAL A 150 -13.38 5.06 4.75
C VAL A 150 -13.53 5.01 6.26
N GLU A 151 -12.75 4.18 6.92
CA GLU A 151 -12.55 4.15 8.37
C GLU A 151 -11.08 4.45 8.70
N PRO A 152 -10.78 4.93 9.93
CA PRO A 152 -9.40 5.07 10.40
C PRO A 152 -8.67 3.72 10.36
N ARG A 153 -7.41 3.73 9.92
CA ARG A 153 -6.55 2.53 9.87
C ARG A 153 -5.25 2.78 10.62
N LYS A 154 -4.77 1.77 11.34
CA LYS A 154 -3.45 1.79 11.98
C LYS A 154 -2.35 1.63 10.93
N LEU A 155 -2.56 0.70 10.00
CA LEU A 155 -1.63 0.36 8.91
C LEU A 155 -2.36 0.34 7.57
N LEU A 156 -1.80 1.01 6.58
CA LEU A 156 -2.22 0.92 5.19
C LEU A 156 -1.15 0.18 4.38
N LEU A 157 -1.56 -0.90 3.75
CA LEU A 157 -0.77 -1.65 2.77
C LEU A 157 -1.25 -1.24 1.39
N ILE A 158 -0.37 -0.67 0.56
CA ILE A 158 -0.75 -0.09 -0.73
C ILE A 158 0.17 -0.64 -1.81
N ASP A 159 -0.41 -1.18 -2.88
CA ASP A 159 0.31 -1.87 -3.95
C ASP A 159 0.19 -1.11 -5.27
N GLU A 160 1.28 -0.44 -5.68
CA GLU A 160 1.46 0.29 -6.95
C GLU A 160 0.29 1.24 -7.31
N PRO A 161 -0.13 2.15 -6.40
CA PRO A 161 -1.32 2.97 -6.60
C PRO A 161 -1.21 3.98 -7.74
N THR A 162 0.00 4.34 -8.19
CA THR A 162 0.22 5.34 -9.26
C THR A 162 0.34 4.72 -10.65
N LYS A 163 0.37 3.38 -10.74
CA LYS A 163 0.61 2.66 -11.97
C LYS A 163 -0.43 2.99 -13.05
N GLY A 164 0.05 3.45 -14.21
CA GLY A 164 -0.81 3.75 -15.38
C GLY A 164 -1.70 4.98 -15.20
N LEU A 165 -1.48 5.82 -14.19
CA LEU A 165 -2.23 7.04 -13.96
C LEU A 165 -1.59 8.26 -14.63
N ALA A 166 -2.44 9.22 -14.98
CA ALA A 166 -1.98 10.53 -15.47
C ALA A 166 -1.25 11.30 -14.36
N PRO A 167 -0.21 12.11 -14.69
CA PRO A 167 0.60 12.84 -13.70
C PRO A 167 -0.23 13.69 -12.71
N ALA A 168 -1.27 14.36 -13.18
CA ALA A 168 -2.14 15.15 -12.30
C ALA A 168 -2.87 14.31 -11.24
N ILE A 169 -3.21 13.06 -11.55
CA ILE A 169 -3.82 12.14 -10.59
C ILE A 169 -2.78 11.67 -9.57
N VAL A 170 -1.57 11.40 -10.02
CA VAL A 170 -0.45 11.01 -9.14
C VAL A 170 -0.19 12.07 -8.07
N VAL A 171 -0.15 13.36 -8.45
CA VAL A 171 0.01 14.47 -7.51
C VAL A 171 -1.10 14.47 -6.45
N GLY A 172 -2.37 14.34 -6.85
CA GLY A 172 -3.49 14.27 -5.91
C GLY A 172 -3.43 13.05 -4.96
N LEU A 173 -2.89 11.91 -5.43
CA LEU A 173 -2.66 10.74 -4.57
C LEU A 173 -1.54 10.99 -3.56
N ILE A 174 -0.47 11.65 -3.96
CA ILE A 174 0.63 12.03 -3.05
C ILE A 174 0.09 12.94 -1.94
N GLU A 175 -0.70 13.96 -2.27
CA GLU A 175 -1.34 14.84 -1.28
C GLU A 175 -2.26 14.07 -0.33
N CYS A 176 -3.07 13.15 -0.86
CA CYS A 176 -3.95 12.29 -0.06
C CYS A 176 -3.15 11.43 0.94
N PHE A 177 -2.10 10.75 0.48
CA PHE A 177 -1.29 9.89 1.36
C PHE A 177 -0.49 10.70 2.39
N ALA A 178 0.01 11.88 2.03
CA ALA A 178 0.65 12.80 2.96
C ALA A 178 -0.30 13.24 4.08
N GLU A 179 -1.58 13.52 3.74
CA GLU A 179 -2.61 13.85 4.74
C GLU A 179 -2.96 12.67 5.64
N ILE A 180 -3.10 11.47 5.06
CA ILE A 180 -3.36 10.23 5.80
C ILE A 180 -2.25 9.99 6.83
N LYS A 181 -0.99 10.16 6.43
CA LYS A 181 0.18 10.09 7.31
C LYS A 181 0.11 11.15 8.43
N ARG A 182 -0.20 12.43 8.09
CA ARG A 182 -0.33 13.50 9.09
C ARG A 182 -1.42 13.21 10.13
N ARG A 183 -2.41 12.39 9.80
CA ARG A 183 -3.45 11.89 10.73
C ARG A 183 -3.02 10.67 11.55
N GLY A 184 -1.75 10.29 11.49
CA GLY A 184 -1.15 9.25 12.31
C GLY A 184 -1.23 7.84 11.73
N ALA A 185 -1.68 7.65 10.50
CA ALA A 185 -1.65 6.34 9.86
C ALA A 185 -0.22 5.95 9.47
N THR A 186 0.11 4.67 9.68
CA THR A 186 1.35 4.07 9.18
C THR A 186 1.10 3.51 7.78
N ILE A 187 2.06 3.68 6.87
CA ILE A 187 1.91 3.26 5.48
C ILE A 187 3.08 2.35 5.07
N LEU A 188 2.78 1.18 4.53
CA LEU A 188 3.73 0.37 3.76
C LEU A 188 3.29 0.44 2.29
N LEU A 189 4.07 1.15 1.48
CA LEU A 189 3.74 1.49 0.11
C LEU A 189 4.71 0.82 -0.87
N VAL A 190 4.17 -0.03 -1.73
CA VAL A 190 4.88 -0.58 -2.88
C VAL A 190 4.74 0.39 -4.05
N GLU A 191 5.84 0.82 -4.64
CA GLU A 191 5.86 1.72 -5.78
C GLU A 191 6.98 1.40 -6.75
N GLN A 192 6.78 1.79 -8.01
CA GLN A 192 7.79 1.83 -9.06
C GLN A 192 8.08 3.27 -9.50
N ASN A 193 7.13 4.18 -9.26
CA ASN A 193 7.30 5.60 -9.52
C ASN A 193 8.21 6.22 -8.45
N PHE A 194 9.47 6.44 -8.81
CA PHE A 194 10.48 6.96 -7.88
C PHE A 194 10.16 8.38 -7.40
N PHE A 195 9.49 9.20 -8.23
CA PHE A 195 9.03 10.52 -7.80
C PHE A 195 8.03 10.41 -6.64
N ALA A 196 6.99 9.58 -6.78
CA ALA A 196 6.03 9.36 -5.70
C ALA A 196 6.69 8.75 -4.44
N ALA A 197 7.63 7.83 -4.63
CA ALA A 197 8.38 7.22 -3.55
C ALA A 197 9.19 8.25 -2.75
N ARG A 198 9.88 9.16 -3.46
CA ARG A 198 10.69 10.23 -2.85
C ARG A 198 9.83 11.23 -2.07
N GLU A 199 8.68 11.61 -2.60
CA GLU A 199 7.80 12.60 -1.97
C GLU A 199 7.09 12.07 -0.71
N LEU A 200 6.85 10.77 -0.64
CA LEU A 200 6.05 10.16 0.44
C LEU A 200 6.88 9.41 1.49
N GLY A 201 8.02 8.82 1.08
CA GLY A 201 8.76 7.88 1.90
C GLY A 201 9.60 8.53 2.99
N ASP A 202 9.54 8.00 4.19
CA ASP A 202 10.51 8.28 5.26
C ASP A 202 11.65 7.27 5.18
N THR A 203 11.29 6.00 5.13
CA THR A 203 12.24 4.87 5.04
C THR A 203 12.02 4.09 3.75
N VAL A 204 13.07 3.41 3.30
CA VAL A 204 13.04 2.59 2.09
C VAL A 204 13.59 1.20 2.36
N LEU A 205 12.90 0.23 1.83
CA LEU A 205 13.31 -1.16 1.70
C LEU A 205 13.42 -1.47 0.20
N VAL A 206 14.52 -2.07 -0.22
CA VAL A 206 14.64 -2.56 -1.59
C VAL A 206 14.63 -4.07 -1.57
N MET A 207 13.74 -4.63 -2.39
CA MET A 207 13.55 -6.07 -2.50
C MET A 207 14.09 -6.57 -3.85
N ASP A 208 14.81 -7.67 -3.81
CA ASP A 208 15.24 -8.41 -4.99
C ASP A 208 15.17 -9.92 -4.72
N ASN A 209 14.65 -10.68 -5.70
CA ASN A 209 14.54 -12.14 -5.63
C ASN A 209 13.99 -12.69 -4.28
N GLY A 210 12.93 -12.07 -3.78
CA GLY A 210 12.26 -12.51 -2.55
C GLY A 210 12.98 -12.17 -1.25
N LYS A 211 13.98 -11.28 -1.28
CA LYS A 211 14.78 -10.83 -0.11
C LYS A 211 14.86 -9.33 -0.02
N ILE A 212 15.01 -8.80 1.19
CA ILE A 212 15.38 -7.38 1.39
C ILE A 212 16.89 -7.26 1.22
N VAL A 213 17.31 -6.49 0.20
CA VAL A 213 18.72 -6.29 -0.13
C VAL A 213 19.27 -4.94 0.30
N HIS A 214 18.39 -3.99 0.65
CA HIS A 214 18.76 -2.69 1.17
C HIS A 214 17.70 -2.15 2.12
N ARG A 215 18.14 -1.38 3.14
CA ARG A 215 17.30 -0.64 4.08
C ARG A 215 17.97 0.70 4.37
N GLY A 216 17.17 1.74 4.47
CA GLY A 216 17.71 3.07 4.78
C GLY A 216 16.63 4.15 4.80
N GLU A 217 17.08 5.39 4.98
CA GLU A 217 16.26 6.57 4.84
C GLU A 217 15.97 6.84 3.36
N MET A 218 14.72 7.19 3.03
CA MET A 218 14.36 7.48 1.64
C MET A 218 15.14 8.68 1.09
N ALA A 219 15.42 9.69 1.91
CA ALA A 219 16.21 10.85 1.53
C ALA A 219 17.66 10.49 1.15
N ALA A 220 18.27 9.53 1.84
CA ALA A 220 19.61 9.03 1.52
C ALA A 220 19.62 8.33 0.16
N LEU A 221 18.68 7.44 -0.11
CA LEU A 221 18.54 6.81 -1.43
C LEU A 221 18.25 7.85 -2.53
N ALA A 222 17.41 8.85 -2.26
CA ALA A 222 17.05 9.88 -3.23
C ALA A 222 18.22 10.79 -3.62
N SER A 223 19.23 10.93 -2.76
CA SER A 223 20.43 11.75 -3.02
C SER A 223 21.59 10.96 -3.65
N ASP A 224 21.56 9.63 -3.66
CA ASP A 224 22.64 8.76 -4.16
C ASP A 224 22.24 8.08 -5.49
N VAL A 225 22.59 8.72 -6.60
CA VAL A 225 22.29 8.22 -7.95
C VAL A 225 22.95 6.86 -8.22
N ALA A 226 24.19 6.66 -7.77
CA ALA A 226 24.88 5.38 -7.96
C ALA A 226 24.20 4.23 -7.21
N LEU A 227 23.64 4.52 -6.04
CA LEU A 227 22.87 3.57 -5.27
C LEU A 227 21.52 3.26 -5.96
N GLN A 228 20.84 4.28 -6.52
CA GLN A 228 19.62 4.09 -7.31
C GLN A 228 19.84 3.20 -8.52
N GLU A 229 20.89 3.47 -9.30
CA GLU A 229 21.24 2.66 -10.47
C GLU A 229 21.51 1.20 -10.07
N ARG A 230 22.31 0.99 -9.05
CA ARG A 230 22.69 -0.34 -8.56
C ARG A 230 21.48 -1.13 -8.05
N LEU A 231 20.61 -0.50 -7.27
CA LEU A 231 19.49 -1.18 -6.58
C LEU A 231 18.23 -1.27 -7.43
N LEU A 232 17.93 -0.23 -8.19
CA LEU A 232 16.64 -0.09 -8.91
C LEU A 232 16.81 -0.16 -10.43
N GLY A 233 18.03 -0.01 -10.93
CA GLY A 233 18.31 0.06 -12.37
C GLY A 233 17.84 1.38 -13.00
N LEU A 234 17.71 2.45 -12.22
CA LEU A 234 17.31 3.77 -12.69
C LEU A 234 18.56 4.45 -13.28
N SER A 235 18.63 4.68 -14.61
CA SER A 235 19.66 5.49 -15.23
C SER A 235 19.23 6.96 -15.32
N LEU A 236 20.19 7.89 -15.35
CA LEU A 236 19.97 9.34 -15.46
C LEU A 236 19.19 9.77 -16.72
N GLU A 237 19.08 8.91 -17.73
CA GLU A 237 18.43 9.23 -19.01
C GLU A 237 16.90 9.18 -18.99
N THR A 238 16.25 8.72 -17.91
CA THR A 238 14.80 8.51 -17.85
C THR A 238 14.01 9.61 -17.13
N HIS A 239 14.64 10.74 -16.79
CA HIS A 239 14.01 11.83 -16.03
C HIS A 239 13.96 13.18 -16.77
N GLN A 240 13.67 13.15 -18.10
CA GLN A 240 13.27 14.36 -18.84
C GLN A 240 11.78 14.34 -19.15
#